data_9bb24ddde9cac3f1b15b2e271a1e0c29
#
_entry.id   9bb24ddde9cac3f1b15b2e271a1e0c29
#
_cell.length_a   1.000
_cell.length_b   1.000
_cell.length_c   1.000
_cell.angle_alpha   90.00
_cell.angle_beta   90.00
_cell.angle_gamma   90.00
#
_symmetry.space_group_name_H-M   'P 1'
#
loop_
_entity.id
_entity.type
_entity.pdbx_description
1 polymer ?
#
loop_
_entity_poly.entity_id
_entity_poly.type
_entity_poly.pdbx_seq_one_letter_code
_entity_poly.pdbx_strand_id
1 'polypeptide(L)'
;CHVCGARIWTDDNAGNSDTPLCERCYDRYYTNCVRCGELLHNDEAYYDRDDPDEEEPLCHACYTRTAGDRAIQDYCYKPEPIFYGDGPRFFGVELEIDGAGEYGSNAKKLLRIANEEEERIYCKHDGSLEEGFEIVTHPMSLSYQLQQIPWEQICKGAVDLGYTSHQA
;
A
#
# COMPACT_ATOMS: atom_id res chain seq x y z
N CYS A 1 9.12 34.21 -8.36
CA CYS A 1 8.98 32.75 -8.48
C CYS A 1 10.30 32.07 -8.19
N HIS A 2 10.32 31.19 -7.24
CA HIS A 2 11.52 30.47 -6.79
C HIS A 2 12.18 29.64 -7.92
N VAL A 3 11.39 29.11 -8.84
CA VAL A 3 11.88 28.23 -9.93
C VAL A 3 12.35 29.01 -11.15
N CYS A 4 11.55 29.91 -11.69
CA CYS A 4 11.86 30.58 -12.97
C CYS A 4 12.33 32.03 -12.84
N GLY A 5 12.43 32.59 -11.65
CA GLY A 5 12.84 33.95 -11.39
C GLY A 5 11.83 35.04 -11.80
N ALA A 6 10.66 34.68 -12.32
CA ALA A 6 9.64 35.65 -12.70
C ALA A 6 9.14 36.45 -11.47
N ARG A 7 8.85 37.75 -11.67
CA ARG A 7 8.13 38.52 -10.67
C ARG A 7 6.70 38.06 -10.56
N ILE A 8 6.25 37.82 -9.33
CA ILE A 8 4.87 37.50 -9.01
C ILE A 8 4.36 38.46 -7.95
N TRP A 9 3.11 38.80 -8.02
CA TRP A 9 2.44 39.58 -6.98
C TRP A 9 2.08 38.65 -5.82
N THR A 10 1.90 39.19 -4.64
CA THR A 10 1.55 38.38 -3.45
C THR A 10 0.28 37.59 -3.66
N ASP A 11 -0.71 38.20 -4.34
CA ASP A 11 -2.02 37.58 -4.61
C ASP A 11 -1.95 36.49 -5.71
N ASP A 12 -0.89 36.49 -6.52
CA ASP A 12 -0.65 35.51 -7.60
C ASP A 12 0.33 34.40 -7.16
N ASN A 13 0.66 34.31 -5.87
CA ASN A 13 1.57 33.31 -5.35
C ASN A 13 0.86 31.95 -5.18
N ALA A 14 1.13 31.02 -6.09
CA ALA A 14 0.61 29.65 -6.03
C ALA A 14 1.38 28.73 -5.05
N GLY A 15 2.53 29.18 -4.53
CA GLY A 15 3.31 28.48 -3.51
C GLY A 15 3.01 28.99 -2.10
N ASN A 16 4.04 29.00 -1.25
CA ASN A 16 3.95 29.54 0.11
C ASN A 16 4.93 30.73 0.32
N SER A 17 5.05 31.25 1.54
CA SER A 17 5.95 32.37 1.87
C SER A 17 7.44 32.05 1.66
N ASP A 18 7.83 30.80 1.91
CA ASP A 18 9.21 30.33 1.84
C ASP A 18 9.60 29.92 0.41
N THR A 19 8.61 29.41 -0.35
CA THR A 19 8.76 28.99 -1.74
C THR A 19 7.69 29.64 -2.60
N PRO A 20 7.83 30.93 -2.95
CA PRO A 20 6.88 31.63 -3.79
C PRO A 20 6.96 31.12 -5.24
N LEU A 21 5.84 30.70 -5.80
CA LEU A 21 5.71 30.09 -7.13
C LEU A 21 4.70 30.82 -8.00
N CYS A 22 5.01 30.96 -9.30
CA CYS A 22 3.97 31.31 -10.26
C CYS A 22 3.17 30.05 -10.61
N GLU A 23 1.91 30.22 -10.98
CA GLU A 23 0.98 29.14 -11.32
C GLU A 23 1.60 28.08 -12.25
N ARG A 24 2.21 28.50 -13.37
CA ARG A 24 2.87 27.58 -14.31
C ARG A 24 3.97 26.71 -13.68
N CYS A 25 4.74 27.24 -12.72
CA CYS A 25 5.79 26.45 -12.06
C CYS A 25 5.21 25.57 -10.98
N TYR A 26 4.15 26.00 -10.31
CA TYR A 26 3.39 25.16 -9.40
C TYR A 26 2.81 23.95 -10.15
N ASP A 27 2.00 24.15 -11.17
CA ASP A 27 1.34 23.08 -11.95
C ASP A 27 2.33 22.05 -12.53
N ARG A 28 3.56 22.50 -12.83
CA ARG A 28 4.55 21.64 -13.46
C ARG A 28 5.42 20.85 -12.49
N TYR A 29 5.70 21.42 -11.32
CA TYR A 29 6.76 20.89 -10.45
C TYR A 29 6.32 20.68 -9.00
N TYR A 30 5.16 21.19 -8.61
CA TYR A 30 4.73 21.18 -7.22
C TYR A 30 3.29 20.70 -7.06
N THR A 31 3.00 20.23 -5.88
CA THR A 31 1.66 19.84 -5.44
C THR A 31 1.54 20.09 -3.93
N ASN A 32 0.35 19.95 -3.39
CA ASN A 32 0.15 20.04 -1.94
C ASN A 32 -0.25 18.67 -1.38
N CYS A 33 0.30 18.34 -0.22
CA CYS A 33 -0.18 17.20 0.54
C CYS A 33 -1.67 17.36 0.85
N VAL A 34 -2.49 16.43 0.39
CA VAL A 34 -3.95 16.48 0.57
C VAL A 34 -4.39 16.43 2.03
N ARG A 35 -3.55 15.90 2.93
CA ARG A 35 -3.88 15.78 4.36
C ARG A 35 -3.49 16.99 5.21
N CYS A 36 -2.33 17.58 4.97
CA CYS A 36 -1.84 18.68 5.81
C CYS A 36 -1.61 19.99 5.04
N GLY A 37 -1.75 19.99 3.71
CA GLY A 37 -1.56 21.18 2.88
C GLY A 37 -0.10 21.57 2.65
N GLU A 38 0.87 20.78 3.11
CA GLU A 38 2.30 21.04 2.89
C GLU A 38 2.61 21.09 1.39
N LEU A 39 3.36 22.14 0.97
CA LEU A 39 3.81 22.29 -0.41
C LEU A 39 4.96 21.30 -0.67
N LEU A 40 4.83 20.49 -1.71
CA LEU A 40 5.77 19.42 -2.08
C LEU A 40 6.28 19.64 -3.49
N HIS A 41 7.56 19.34 -3.73
CA HIS A 41 8.01 19.08 -5.10
C HIS A 41 7.46 17.72 -5.55
N ASN A 42 7.06 17.57 -6.82
CA ASN A 42 6.44 16.34 -7.32
C ASN A 42 7.32 15.09 -7.09
N ASP A 43 8.66 15.26 -7.15
CA ASP A 43 9.61 14.17 -6.89
C ASP A 43 9.67 13.75 -5.41
N GLU A 44 9.11 14.56 -4.49
CA GLU A 44 9.06 14.32 -3.05
C GLU A 44 7.66 13.89 -2.58
N ALA A 45 6.69 13.85 -3.50
CA ALA A 45 5.34 13.42 -3.19
C ALA A 45 5.26 11.89 -3.11
N TYR A 46 4.60 11.40 -2.07
CA TYR A 46 4.24 10.01 -1.89
C TYR A 46 2.78 9.82 -2.28
N TYR A 47 2.46 8.72 -2.91
CA TYR A 47 1.11 8.37 -3.32
C TYR A 47 0.65 7.13 -2.56
N ASP A 48 -0.60 7.13 -2.10
CA ASP A 48 -1.17 5.95 -1.46
C ASP A 48 -1.56 4.96 -2.57
N ARG A 49 -0.99 3.76 -2.54
CA ARG A 49 -1.26 2.70 -3.52
C ARG A 49 -2.57 1.95 -3.25
N ASP A 50 -3.25 2.29 -2.16
CA ASP A 50 -4.49 1.62 -1.77
C ASP A 50 -5.68 1.95 -2.69
N ASP A 51 -5.61 3.06 -3.43
CA ASP A 51 -6.63 3.43 -4.42
C ASP A 51 -5.97 3.97 -5.71
N PRO A 52 -6.02 3.22 -6.83
CA PRO A 52 -5.42 3.64 -8.09
C PRO A 52 -6.17 4.79 -8.78
N ASP A 53 -7.43 5.02 -8.41
CA ASP A 53 -8.24 6.12 -8.96
C ASP A 53 -8.06 7.43 -8.16
N GLU A 54 -7.46 7.36 -6.97
CA GLU A 54 -7.14 8.49 -6.10
C GLU A 54 -5.61 8.66 -5.96
N GLU A 55 -4.96 9.17 -7.01
CA GLU A 55 -3.55 9.61 -6.94
C GLU A 55 -3.41 10.88 -6.08
N GLU A 56 -3.73 10.77 -4.79
CA GLU A 56 -3.64 11.87 -3.85
C GLU A 56 -2.21 12.02 -3.31
N PRO A 57 -1.53 13.17 -3.56
CA PRO A 57 -0.16 13.39 -3.09
C PRO A 57 -0.12 13.56 -1.57
N LEU A 58 0.82 12.88 -0.92
CA LEU A 58 1.08 12.94 0.51
C LEU A 58 2.52 13.37 0.79
N CYS A 59 2.76 14.17 1.83
CA CYS A 59 4.10 14.36 2.36
C CYS A 59 4.56 13.11 3.12
N HIS A 60 5.87 12.95 3.28
CA HIS A 60 6.45 11.81 3.98
C HIS A 60 5.83 11.55 5.36
N ALA A 61 5.59 12.61 6.15
CA ALA A 61 5.01 12.49 7.49
C ALA A 61 3.55 12.01 7.48
N CYS A 62 2.76 12.43 6.48
CA CYS A 62 1.38 11.95 6.30
C CYS A 62 1.36 10.53 5.74
N TYR A 63 2.22 10.23 4.80
CA TYR A 63 2.39 8.91 4.22
C TYR A 63 2.80 7.87 5.26
N THR A 64 3.78 8.15 6.11
CA THR A 64 4.20 7.22 7.18
C THR A 64 3.15 7.01 8.25
N ARG A 65 2.31 8.01 8.54
CA ARG A 65 1.17 7.85 9.48
C ARG A 65 0.10 6.90 8.95
N THR A 66 -0.06 6.78 7.64
CA THR A 66 -0.98 5.82 7.01
C THR A 66 -0.38 4.43 6.85
N ALA A 67 0.92 4.27 7.04
CA ALA A 67 1.59 2.97 6.89
C ALA A 67 0.98 1.87 7.80
N GLY A 68 0.48 2.26 8.99
CA GLY A 68 -0.20 1.32 9.91
C GLY A 68 -1.59 0.84 9.43
N ASP A 69 -2.22 1.59 8.53
CA ASP A 69 -3.57 1.28 8.00
C ASP A 69 -3.53 0.69 6.59
N ARG A 70 -2.33 0.48 6.04
CA ARG A 70 -2.19 -0.06 4.68
C ARG A 70 -2.58 -1.53 4.63
N ALA A 71 -3.34 -1.85 3.62
CA ALA A 71 -3.70 -3.24 3.34
C ALA A 71 -2.53 -4.05 2.78
N ILE A 72 -1.64 -3.40 2.00
CA ILE A 72 -0.41 -3.99 1.49
C ILE A 72 0.77 -3.28 2.15
N GLN A 73 1.53 -4.04 2.93
CA GLN A 73 2.69 -3.57 3.66
C GLN A 73 3.94 -3.50 2.76
N ASP A 74 4.97 -2.78 3.20
CA ASP A 74 6.24 -2.71 2.48
C ASP A 74 6.97 -4.07 2.45
N TYR A 75 7.85 -4.28 1.47
CA TYR A 75 8.65 -5.50 1.30
C TYR A 75 9.34 -6.00 2.58
N CYS A 76 9.89 -5.09 3.38
CA CYS A 76 10.59 -5.42 4.62
C CYS A 76 9.67 -5.61 5.84
N TYR A 77 8.35 -5.50 5.67
CA TYR A 77 7.41 -5.66 6.78
C TYR A 77 7.47 -7.06 7.38
N LYS A 78 7.66 -7.11 8.69
CA LYS A 78 7.64 -8.33 9.51
C LYS A 78 6.93 -8.01 10.81
N PRO A 79 5.65 -8.37 10.94
CA PRO A 79 4.91 -8.17 12.20
C PRO A 79 5.46 -9.08 13.29
N GLU A 80 5.14 -8.74 14.54
CA GLU A 80 5.34 -9.68 15.65
C GLU A 80 4.56 -10.96 15.36
N PRO A 81 5.20 -12.15 15.42
CA PRO A 81 4.55 -13.39 15.03
C PRO A 81 3.45 -13.79 16.01
N ILE A 82 2.25 -14.05 15.49
CA ILE A 82 1.14 -14.65 16.22
C ILE A 82 1.13 -16.15 15.87
N PHE A 83 1.20 -17.01 16.88
CA PHE A 83 1.23 -18.46 16.66
C PHE A 83 -0.16 -19.05 16.79
N TYR A 84 -0.65 -19.72 15.72
CA TYR A 84 -1.98 -20.32 15.65
C TYR A 84 -1.95 -21.85 15.66
N GLY A 85 -2.83 -22.44 16.47
CA GLY A 85 -2.94 -23.88 16.63
C GLY A 85 -1.89 -24.47 17.57
N ASP A 86 -1.91 -25.79 17.69
CA ASP A 86 -1.07 -26.56 18.62
C ASP A 86 -0.12 -27.49 17.86
N GLY A 87 1.05 -27.75 18.45
CA GLY A 87 1.98 -28.72 17.91
C GLY A 87 3.45 -28.33 18.06
N PRO A 88 4.36 -29.22 17.70
CA PRO A 88 5.81 -28.98 17.84
C PRO A 88 6.40 -28.14 16.71
N ARG A 89 5.64 -27.83 15.66
CA ARG A 89 6.12 -27.13 14.46
C ARG A 89 5.08 -26.13 13.97
N PHE A 90 5.56 -24.95 13.62
CA PHE A 90 4.80 -23.88 13.00
C PHE A 90 5.51 -23.44 11.73
N PHE A 91 4.77 -23.06 10.72
CA PHE A 91 5.29 -22.50 9.47
C PHE A 91 4.35 -21.43 8.94
N GLY A 92 4.89 -20.48 8.21
CA GLY A 92 4.15 -19.52 7.40
C GLY A 92 4.00 -20.03 5.98
N VAL A 93 2.99 -19.52 5.29
CA VAL A 93 2.77 -19.71 3.85
C VAL A 93 2.81 -18.33 3.21
N GLU A 94 3.49 -18.22 2.10
CA GLU A 94 3.49 -17.06 1.21
C GLU A 94 2.78 -17.49 -0.07
N LEU A 95 1.71 -16.77 -0.43
CA LEU A 95 0.94 -16.97 -1.66
C LEU A 95 1.12 -15.73 -2.53
N GLU A 96 1.86 -15.88 -3.60
CA GLU A 96 2.09 -14.85 -4.60
C GLU A 96 0.94 -14.83 -5.61
N ILE A 97 0.34 -13.66 -5.81
CA ILE A 97 -0.71 -13.43 -6.81
C ILE A 97 -0.31 -12.25 -7.68
N ASP A 98 -0.51 -12.38 -9.01
CA ASP A 98 -0.01 -11.42 -10.00
C ASP A 98 -1.02 -11.16 -11.12
N GLY A 99 -0.84 -10.07 -11.89
CA GLY A 99 -1.57 -9.77 -13.12
C GLY A 99 -2.81 -8.89 -12.97
N ALA A 100 -3.12 -8.40 -11.76
CA ALA A 100 -4.29 -7.52 -11.55
C ALA A 100 -3.98 -6.26 -10.72
N GLY A 101 -2.70 -5.90 -10.58
CA GLY A 101 -2.22 -4.71 -9.88
C GLY A 101 -2.05 -4.88 -8.37
N GLU A 102 -1.15 -4.07 -7.81
CA GLU A 102 -0.91 -4.01 -6.37
C GLU A 102 -1.91 -3.05 -5.70
N TYR A 103 -3.18 -3.43 -5.64
CA TYR A 103 -4.26 -2.59 -5.13
C TYR A 103 -4.68 -2.95 -3.71
N GLY A 104 -4.56 -1.99 -2.79
CA GLY A 104 -4.98 -2.15 -1.39
C GLY A 104 -6.47 -2.47 -1.23
N SER A 105 -7.33 -1.96 -2.11
CA SER A 105 -8.76 -2.31 -2.14
C SER A 105 -9.01 -3.80 -2.40
N ASN A 106 -8.18 -4.43 -3.25
CA ASN A 106 -8.24 -5.87 -3.52
C ASN A 106 -7.68 -6.66 -2.34
N ALA A 107 -6.53 -6.24 -1.79
CA ALA A 107 -5.97 -6.83 -0.59
C ALA A 107 -6.96 -6.82 0.59
N LYS A 108 -7.65 -5.69 0.84
CA LYS A 108 -8.70 -5.59 1.88
C LYS A 108 -9.82 -6.62 1.70
N LYS A 109 -10.21 -6.91 0.46
CA LYS A 109 -11.23 -7.95 0.18
C LYS A 109 -10.73 -9.34 0.54
N LEU A 110 -9.47 -9.66 0.17
CA LEU A 110 -8.86 -10.96 0.47
C LEU A 110 -8.59 -11.13 1.97
N LEU A 111 -8.07 -10.09 2.63
CA LEU A 111 -7.87 -10.09 4.08
C LEU A 111 -9.15 -10.37 4.86
N ARG A 112 -10.29 -9.81 4.44
CA ARG A 112 -11.59 -10.03 5.10
C ARG A 112 -12.06 -11.48 5.03
N ILE A 113 -11.58 -12.28 4.07
CA ILE A 113 -11.95 -13.70 3.93
C ILE A 113 -11.35 -14.52 5.08
N ALA A 114 -10.15 -14.18 5.54
CA ALA A 114 -9.41 -14.98 6.54
C ALA A 114 -9.32 -14.32 7.93
N ASN A 115 -9.38 -13.00 8.01
CA ASN A 115 -9.08 -12.20 9.21
C ASN A 115 -10.33 -11.75 9.99
N GLU A 116 -11.35 -12.53 10.11
CA GLU A 116 -12.61 -12.15 10.77
C GLU A 116 -12.42 -11.22 11.99
N GLU A 117 -11.93 -11.76 13.12
CA GLU A 117 -11.65 -11.03 14.35
C GLU A 117 -10.15 -11.05 14.73
N GLU A 118 -9.34 -11.83 14.02
CA GLU A 118 -7.92 -12.06 14.29
C GLU A 118 -7.10 -11.88 13.02
N GLU A 119 -5.92 -11.28 13.14
CA GLU A 119 -4.97 -11.15 12.04
C GLU A 119 -4.27 -12.50 11.79
N ARG A 120 -4.85 -13.31 10.90
CA ARG A 120 -4.28 -14.62 10.50
C ARG A 120 -3.34 -14.51 9.31
N ILE A 121 -3.64 -13.57 8.43
CA ILE A 121 -2.87 -13.28 7.21
C ILE A 121 -2.64 -11.77 7.10
N TYR A 122 -1.61 -11.39 6.39
CA TYR A 122 -1.35 -10.02 5.96
C TYR A 122 -0.87 -10.00 4.51
N CYS A 123 -0.94 -8.85 3.86
CA CYS A 123 -0.44 -8.68 2.50
C CYS A 123 0.78 -7.76 2.52
N LYS A 124 1.74 -8.01 1.64
CA LYS A 124 2.87 -7.12 1.46
C LYS A 124 3.36 -7.11 0.01
N HIS A 125 4.11 -6.07 -0.32
CA HIS A 125 4.79 -5.92 -1.60
C HIS A 125 5.84 -7.01 -1.79
N ASP A 126 5.91 -7.59 -2.99
CA ASP A 126 7.02 -8.42 -3.45
C ASP A 126 7.57 -7.87 -4.77
N GLY A 127 8.86 -7.54 -4.76
CA GLY A 127 9.54 -6.97 -5.93
C GLY A 127 9.77 -7.95 -7.08
N SER A 128 9.45 -9.22 -6.93
CA SER A 128 9.48 -10.22 -8.01
C SER A 128 8.21 -10.24 -8.85
N LEU A 129 7.11 -9.66 -8.31
CA LEU A 129 5.83 -9.58 -8.98
C LEU A 129 5.76 -8.32 -9.87
N GLU A 130 5.16 -8.42 -11.05
CA GLU A 130 5.01 -7.30 -11.97
C GLU A 130 3.78 -6.42 -11.62
N GLU A 131 2.64 -7.06 -11.37
CA GLU A 131 1.35 -6.41 -11.10
C GLU A 131 0.58 -7.15 -9.99
N GLY A 132 1.21 -7.38 -8.84
CA GLY A 132 0.65 -8.19 -7.78
C GLY A 132 1.22 -7.93 -6.40
N PHE A 133 0.89 -8.78 -5.46
CA PHE A 133 1.38 -8.77 -4.09
C PHE A 133 1.35 -10.17 -3.49
N GLU A 134 2.05 -10.35 -2.37
CA GLU A 134 2.03 -11.61 -1.64
C GLU A 134 1.07 -11.57 -0.45
N ILE A 135 0.41 -12.69 -0.21
CA ILE A 135 -0.42 -12.96 0.96
C ILE A 135 0.36 -13.88 1.88
N VAL A 136 0.66 -13.42 3.09
CA VAL A 136 1.52 -14.11 4.04
C VAL A 136 0.69 -14.53 5.26
N THR A 137 0.86 -15.76 5.73
CA THR A 137 0.24 -16.18 6.99
C THR A 137 1.17 -15.94 8.17
N HIS A 138 0.59 -15.66 9.35
CA HIS A 138 1.32 -15.85 10.60
C HIS A 138 1.73 -17.32 10.78
N PRO A 139 2.70 -17.64 11.65
CA PRO A 139 3.12 -19.01 11.90
C PRO A 139 1.97 -19.87 12.43
N MET A 140 1.64 -20.96 11.75
CA MET A 140 0.53 -21.84 12.10
C MET A 140 0.94 -23.32 12.10
N SER A 141 0.29 -24.12 12.94
CA SER A 141 0.44 -25.57 12.85
C SER A 141 -0.22 -26.10 11.56
N LEU A 142 0.22 -27.26 11.07
CA LEU A 142 -0.33 -27.85 9.85
C LEU A 142 -1.84 -28.06 9.94
N SER A 143 -2.32 -28.54 11.09
CA SER A 143 -3.76 -28.76 11.29
C SER A 143 -4.55 -27.43 11.23
N TYR A 144 -4.03 -26.35 11.78
CA TYR A 144 -4.66 -25.04 11.73
C TYR A 144 -4.70 -24.50 10.31
N GLN A 145 -3.57 -24.58 9.56
CA GLN A 145 -3.51 -24.19 8.15
C GLN A 145 -4.57 -24.88 7.30
N LEU A 146 -4.74 -26.20 7.48
CA LEU A 146 -5.65 -26.99 6.67
C LEU A 146 -7.12 -26.85 7.07
N GLN A 147 -7.42 -26.50 8.32
CA GLN A 147 -8.79 -26.51 8.85
C GLN A 147 -9.39 -25.12 9.05
N GLN A 148 -8.55 -24.12 9.32
CA GLN A 148 -9.01 -22.80 9.73
C GLN A 148 -8.75 -21.71 8.68
N ILE A 149 -7.74 -21.88 7.81
CA ILE A 149 -7.51 -20.93 6.73
C ILE A 149 -8.36 -21.30 5.52
N PRO A 150 -9.25 -20.39 5.06
CA PRO A 150 -10.15 -20.66 3.95
C PRO A 150 -9.46 -20.50 2.59
N TRP A 151 -8.42 -21.31 2.33
CA TRP A 151 -7.58 -21.22 1.13
C TRP A 151 -8.38 -21.23 -0.18
N GLU A 152 -9.41 -22.09 -0.26
CA GLU A 152 -10.25 -22.15 -1.46
C GLU A 152 -10.94 -20.81 -1.73
N GLN A 153 -11.47 -20.16 -0.69
CA GLN A 153 -12.14 -18.87 -0.80
C GLN A 153 -11.15 -17.74 -1.12
N ILE A 154 -9.94 -17.78 -0.53
CA ILE A 154 -8.87 -16.80 -0.83
C ILE A 154 -8.46 -16.91 -2.29
N CYS A 155 -8.13 -18.12 -2.76
CA CYS A 155 -7.74 -18.35 -4.15
C CYS A 155 -8.85 -17.98 -5.14
N LYS A 156 -10.10 -18.34 -4.84
CA LYS A 156 -11.25 -17.97 -5.65
C LYS A 156 -11.44 -16.44 -5.68
N GLY A 157 -11.35 -15.79 -4.52
CA GLY A 157 -11.42 -14.33 -4.41
C GLY A 157 -10.34 -13.64 -5.23
N ALA A 158 -9.10 -14.15 -5.22
CA ALA A 158 -8.01 -13.64 -6.04
C ALA A 158 -8.32 -13.78 -7.54
N VAL A 159 -8.79 -14.96 -7.99
CA VAL A 159 -9.18 -15.18 -9.40
C VAL A 159 -10.36 -14.29 -9.80
N ASP A 160 -11.36 -14.12 -8.95
CA ASP A 160 -12.52 -13.24 -9.23
C ASP A 160 -12.11 -11.76 -9.34
N LEU A 161 -10.97 -11.37 -8.75
CA LEU A 161 -10.36 -10.04 -8.85
C LEU A 161 -9.38 -9.91 -10.03
N GLY A 162 -9.17 -10.98 -10.80
CA GLY A 162 -8.33 -11.00 -12.00
C GLY A 162 -6.90 -11.48 -11.79
N TYR A 163 -6.52 -11.86 -10.57
CA TYR A 163 -5.18 -12.38 -10.28
C TYR A 163 -5.01 -13.81 -10.79
N THR A 164 -3.76 -14.13 -11.10
CA THR A 164 -3.27 -15.49 -11.39
C THR A 164 -2.16 -15.84 -10.38
N SER A 165 -1.74 -17.09 -10.32
CA SER A 165 -0.51 -17.44 -9.60
C SER A 165 0.69 -16.92 -10.39
N HIS A 166 1.70 -16.37 -9.69
CA HIS A 166 2.98 -16.07 -10.32
C HIS A 166 3.58 -17.37 -10.87
N GLN A 167 3.96 -17.35 -12.16
CA GLN A 167 4.68 -18.46 -12.79
C GLN A 167 6.16 -18.07 -12.84
N ALA A 168 6.94 -18.64 -11.94
CA ALA A 168 8.40 -18.55 -11.98
C ALA A 168 9.00 -19.31 -13.17
#